data_42a0d0ac2331ff45761edca603204f6b
#
_entry.id   42a0d0ac2331ff45761edca603204f6b
#
_cell.length_a   1.000
_cell.length_b   1.000
_cell.length_c   1.000
_cell.angle_alpha   90.00
_cell.angle_beta   90.00
_cell.angle_gamma   90.00
#
_symmetry.space_group_name_H-M   'P 1'
#
loop_
_entity.id
_entity.type
_entity.pdbx_description
1 polymer ?
#
loop_
_entity_poly.entity_id
_entity_poly.type
_entity_poly.pdbx_seq_one_letter_code
_entity_poly.pdbx_strand_id
1 'polypeptide(L)'
;LEVALGLPTFIGDDLDAMRAVARQNLGLFTTFPFFQRLFRASGFAEEAAQMEQGAGFMALSDRLLEAVCLLGSAAGCREQLAAFRAAGVDLPILLPPAGVEAAQAVIQAFRR
;
A
#
# COMPACT_ATOMS: atom_id res chain seq x y z
N LEU A 1 22.93 6.62 -5.25
CA LEU A 1 21.67 6.38 -5.94
C LEU A 1 20.48 6.54 -4.98
N GLU A 2 19.57 7.45 -5.29
CA GLU A 2 18.37 7.66 -4.48
C GLU A 2 17.24 6.77 -4.95
N VAL A 3 16.60 6.07 -4.01
CA VAL A 3 15.43 5.22 -4.30
C VAL A 3 14.18 5.91 -3.78
N ALA A 4 13.28 6.28 -4.69
CA ALA A 4 11.98 6.85 -4.37
C ALA A 4 10.90 5.78 -4.54
N LEU A 5 9.96 5.72 -3.59
CA LEU A 5 8.86 4.75 -3.62
C LEU A 5 7.56 5.41 -3.20
N GLY A 6 6.54 5.29 -4.06
CA GLY A 6 5.18 5.70 -3.74
C GLY A 6 4.52 4.68 -2.82
N LEU A 7 4.00 5.14 -1.69
CA LEU A 7 3.38 4.28 -0.68
C LEU A 7 1.94 4.75 -0.42
N PRO A 8 0.93 4.06 -0.97
CA PRO A 8 -0.46 4.33 -0.57
C PRO A 8 -0.58 4.18 0.94
N THR A 9 -1.20 5.15 1.60
CA THR A 9 -1.21 5.26 3.06
C THR A 9 -2.63 5.38 3.58
N PHE A 10 -3.03 4.45 4.44
CA PHE A 10 -4.39 4.36 4.97
C PHE A 10 -4.33 4.32 6.50
N ILE A 11 -4.65 5.44 7.14
CA ILE A 11 -4.52 5.61 8.59
C ILE A 11 -5.88 5.48 9.26
N GLY A 12 -5.97 4.59 10.25
CA GLY A 12 -7.16 4.39 11.05
C GLY A 12 -6.88 3.35 12.14
N ASP A 13 -7.71 3.35 13.18
CA ASP A 13 -7.50 2.47 14.33
C ASP A 13 -7.95 1.03 14.08
N ASP A 14 -8.84 0.83 13.10
CA ASP A 14 -9.31 -0.50 12.70
C ASP A 14 -8.52 -0.98 11.48
N LEU A 15 -7.58 -1.90 11.70
CA LEU A 15 -6.72 -2.42 10.65
C LEU A 15 -7.52 -3.14 9.55
N ASP A 16 -8.52 -3.91 9.92
CA ASP A 16 -9.36 -4.61 8.93
C ASP A 16 -10.14 -3.63 8.05
N ALA A 17 -10.65 -2.54 8.63
CA ALA A 17 -11.30 -1.49 7.87
C ALA A 17 -10.33 -0.80 6.91
N MET A 18 -9.09 -0.56 7.34
CA MET A 18 -8.08 0.04 6.49
C MET A 18 -7.66 -0.88 5.35
N ARG A 19 -7.58 -2.17 5.58
CA ARG A 19 -7.35 -3.16 4.52
C ARG A 19 -8.48 -3.14 3.48
N ALA A 20 -9.73 -3.04 3.92
CA ALA A 20 -10.87 -2.96 3.02
C ALA A 20 -10.82 -1.68 2.16
N VAL A 21 -10.48 -0.54 2.76
CA VAL A 21 -10.31 0.71 2.03
C VAL A 21 -9.19 0.61 1.01
N ALA A 22 -8.07 0.00 1.40
CA ALA A 22 -6.93 -0.20 0.50
C ALA A 22 -7.32 -1.07 -0.70
N ARG A 23 -8.07 -2.16 -0.48
CA ARG A 23 -8.54 -3.01 -1.56
C ARG A 23 -9.42 -2.25 -2.55
N GLN A 24 -10.32 -1.39 -2.06
CA GLN A 24 -11.17 -0.58 -2.91
C GLN A 24 -10.36 0.42 -3.74
N ASN A 25 -9.37 1.06 -3.12
CA ASN A 25 -8.55 2.05 -3.81
C ASN A 25 -7.59 1.43 -4.82
N LEU A 26 -7.06 0.24 -4.54
CA LEU A 26 -6.04 -0.39 -5.36
C LEU A 26 -6.61 -1.44 -6.33
N GLY A 27 -7.92 -1.72 -6.26
CA GLY A 27 -8.54 -2.74 -7.09
C GLY A 27 -8.36 -2.52 -8.59
N LEU A 28 -8.40 -1.27 -9.04
CA LEU A 28 -8.21 -0.95 -10.46
C LEU A 28 -6.82 -1.36 -10.96
N PHE A 29 -5.79 -1.23 -10.12
CA PHE A 29 -4.43 -1.58 -10.53
C PHE A 29 -4.25 -3.06 -10.82
N THR A 30 -5.13 -3.91 -10.27
CA THR A 30 -5.06 -5.36 -10.51
C THR A 30 -5.38 -5.74 -11.97
N THR A 31 -5.98 -4.83 -12.72
CA THR A 31 -6.32 -5.06 -14.13
C THR A 31 -5.20 -4.69 -15.09
N PHE A 32 -4.15 -4.00 -14.62
CA PHE A 32 -3.07 -3.54 -15.48
C PHE A 32 -1.98 -4.61 -15.62
N PRO A 33 -1.64 -5.03 -16.84
CA PRO A 33 -0.60 -6.05 -17.05
C PRO A 33 0.75 -5.68 -16.44
N PHE A 34 1.10 -4.40 -16.40
CA PHE A 34 2.35 -3.93 -15.78
C PHE A 34 2.43 -4.33 -14.30
N PHE A 35 1.36 -4.07 -13.53
CA PHE A 35 1.34 -4.41 -12.10
C PHE A 35 1.29 -5.91 -11.88
N GLN A 36 0.57 -6.64 -12.72
CA GLN A 36 0.52 -8.10 -12.65
C GLN A 36 1.92 -8.70 -12.81
N ARG A 37 2.69 -8.23 -13.79
CA ARG A 37 4.08 -8.67 -13.99
C ARG A 37 4.98 -8.27 -12.84
N LEU A 38 4.82 -7.04 -12.34
CA LEU A 38 5.62 -6.53 -11.23
C LEU A 38 5.41 -7.38 -9.97
N PHE A 39 4.17 -7.67 -9.62
CA PHE A 39 3.86 -8.46 -8.43
C PHE A 39 4.35 -9.89 -8.59
N ARG A 40 4.23 -10.48 -9.78
CA ARG A 40 4.77 -11.82 -10.05
C ARG A 40 6.29 -11.87 -9.82
N ALA A 41 7.00 -10.88 -10.33
CA ALA A 41 8.45 -10.80 -10.17
C ALA A 41 8.87 -10.53 -8.72
N SER A 42 7.98 -9.93 -7.92
CA SER A 42 8.27 -9.54 -6.53
C SER A 42 7.90 -10.61 -5.51
N GLY A 43 7.54 -11.82 -5.94
CA GLY A 43 7.22 -12.92 -5.04
C GLY A 43 5.73 -13.10 -4.76
N PHE A 44 4.86 -12.44 -5.51
CA PHE A 44 3.41 -12.53 -5.38
C PHE A 44 2.78 -13.21 -6.61
N ALA A 45 3.38 -14.34 -7.04
CA ALA A 45 2.96 -15.05 -8.25
C ALA A 45 1.51 -15.55 -8.14
N GLU A 46 1.10 -16.02 -6.96
CA GLU A 46 -0.26 -16.50 -6.73
C GLU A 46 -1.28 -15.37 -6.87
N GLU A 47 -0.99 -14.24 -6.23
CA GLU A 47 -1.84 -13.04 -6.33
C GLU A 47 -1.90 -12.53 -7.78
N ALA A 48 -0.77 -12.49 -8.47
CA ALA A 48 -0.71 -12.08 -9.87
C ALA A 48 -1.56 -13.00 -10.76
N ALA A 49 -1.54 -14.30 -10.53
CA ALA A 49 -2.36 -15.26 -11.27
C ALA A 49 -3.86 -14.98 -11.05
N GLN A 50 -4.26 -14.68 -9.83
CA GLN A 50 -5.64 -14.31 -9.51
C GLN A 50 -6.05 -13.01 -10.21
N MET A 51 -5.16 -12.02 -10.28
CA MET A 51 -5.40 -10.77 -11.01
C MET A 51 -5.65 -11.02 -12.49
N GLU A 52 -4.84 -11.88 -13.09
CA GLU A 52 -4.98 -12.24 -14.51
C GLU A 52 -6.31 -12.96 -14.78
N GLN A 53 -6.85 -13.65 -13.80
CA GLN A 53 -8.15 -14.34 -13.89
C GLN A 53 -9.34 -13.42 -13.62
N GLY A 54 -9.10 -12.14 -13.32
CA GLY A 54 -10.16 -11.17 -13.11
C GLY A 54 -10.70 -11.10 -11.69
N ALA A 55 -9.95 -11.58 -10.71
CA ALA A 55 -10.37 -11.55 -9.31
C ALA A 55 -10.48 -10.12 -8.74
N GLY A 56 -9.89 -9.13 -9.38
CA GLY A 56 -9.94 -7.74 -8.95
C GLY A 56 -9.35 -7.56 -7.55
N PHE A 57 -10.03 -6.79 -6.71
CA PHE A 57 -9.53 -6.50 -5.35
C PHE A 57 -9.39 -7.76 -4.48
N MET A 58 -10.06 -8.85 -4.84
CA MET A 58 -9.94 -10.12 -4.11
C MET A 58 -8.53 -10.73 -4.21
N ALA A 59 -7.77 -10.35 -5.24
CA ALA A 59 -6.38 -10.78 -5.39
C ALA A 59 -5.41 -10.03 -4.47
N LEU A 60 -5.86 -8.94 -3.83
CA LEU A 60 -5.04 -8.16 -2.92
C LEU A 60 -5.04 -8.81 -1.54
N SER A 61 -4.15 -9.76 -1.33
CA SER A 61 -3.99 -10.45 -0.05
C SER A 61 -3.46 -9.49 1.02
N ASP A 62 -3.65 -9.84 2.29
CA ASP A 62 -3.09 -9.04 3.40
C ASP A 62 -1.57 -8.91 3.26
N ARG A 63 -0.90 -10.00 2.87
CA ARG A 63 0.54 -10.03 2.65
C ARG A 63 0.97 -9.02 1.58
N LEU A 64 0.23 -8.96 0.47
CA LEU A 64 0.53 -8.03 -0.62
C LEU A 64 0.29 -6.59 -0.17
N LEU A 65 -0.82 -6.31 0.51
CA LEU A 65 -1.12 -4.97 1.01
C LEU A 65 -0.04 -4.48 1.97
N GLU A 66 0.42 -5.34 2.88
CA GLU A 66 1.49 -4.99 3.83
C GLU A 66 2.81 -4.70 3.13
N ALA A 67 3.06 -5.32 1.98
CA ALA A 67 4.28 -5.12 1.22
C ALA A 67 4.31 -3.81 0.43
N VAL A 68 3.15 -3.25 0.07
CA VAL A 68 3.06 -2.10 -0.84
C VAL A 68 2.40 -0.86 -0.23
N CYS A 69 1.81 -0.96 0.97
CA CYS A 69 1.05 0.11 1.61
C CYS A 69 1.52 0.36 3.03
N LEU A 70 1.15 1.54 3.55
CA LEU A 70 1.19 1.82 4.98
C LEU A 70 -0.24 1.73 5.50
N LEU A 71 -0.50 0.85 6.45
CA LEU A 71 -1.86 0.55 6.94
C LEU A 71 -1.89 0.55 8.46
N GLY A 72 -2.94 1.11 9.03
CA GLY A 72 -3.25 0.99 10.44
C GLY A 72 -3.18 2.31 11.19
N SER A 73 -2.87 2.25 12.48
CA SER A 73 -2.76 3.43 13.33
C SER A 73 -1.59 4.32 12.89
N ALA A 74 -1.61 5.58 13.32
CA ALA A 74 -0.51 6.50 13.02
C ALA A 74 0.84 5.95 13.50
N ALA A 75 0.90 5.38 14.70
CA ALA A 75 2.11 4.77 15.22
C ALA A 75 2.55 3.57 14.39
N GLY A 76 1.61 2.69 14.02
CA GLY A 76 1.90 1.53 13.17
C GLY A 76 2.42 1.92 11.80
N CYS A 77 1.83 2.94 11.19
CA CYS A 77 2.30 3.45 9.90
C CYS A 77 3.72 4.03 9.99
N ARG A 78 4.05 4.73 11.09
CA ARG A 78 5.41 5.24 11.28
C ARG A 78 6.43 4.10 11.42
N GLU A 79 6.08 3.03 12.12
CA GLU A 79 6.94 1.84 12.23
C GLU A 79 7.16 1.17 10.87
N GLN A 80 6.09 1.02 10.09
CA GLN A 80 6.17 0.45 8.75
C GLN A 80 7.03 1.32 7.84
N LEU A 81 6.90 2.64 7.92
CA LEU A 81 7.74 3.56 7.15
C LEU A 81 9.21 3.41 7.51
N ALA A 82 9.52 3.29 8.79
CA ALA A 82 10.89 3.07 9.24
C ALA A 82 11.47 1.77 8.66
N ALA A 83 10.65 0.71 8.57
CA ALA A 83 11.07 -0.55 7.96
C ALA A 83 11.39 -0.39 6.46
N PHE A 84 10.58 0.38 5.72
CA PHE A 84 10.87 0.68 4.31
C PHE A 84 12.18 1.45 4.17
N ARG A 85 12.43 2.43 5.03
CA ARG A 85 13.68 3.20 5.00
C ARG A 85 14.89 2.30 5.32
N ALA A 86 14.74 1.42 6.30
CA ALA A 86 15.79 0.46 6.64
C ALA A 86 16.07 -0.52 5.50
N ALA A 87 15.07 -0.83 4.68
CA ALA A 87 15.21 -1.70 3.51
C ALA A 87 15.83 -0.99 2.29
N GLY A 88 16.07 0.33 2.35
CA GLY A 88 16.77 1.07 1.30
C GLY A 88 15.94 2.12 0.56
N VAL A 89 14.73 2.42 1.04
CA VAL A 89 13.93 3.51 0.45
C VAL A 89 14.42 4.84 0.99
N ASP A 90 14.98 5.67 0.12
CA ASP A 90 15.54 6.98 0.50
C ASP A 90 14.48 8.07 0.56
N LEU A 91 13.53 8.03 -0.37
CA LEU A 91 12.47 9.04 -0.47
C LEU A 91 11.10 8.35 -0.55
N PRO A 92 10.43 8.13 0.58
CA PRO A 92 9.07 7.64 0.56
C PRO A 92 8.10 8.76 0.19
N ILE A 93 7.18 8.45 -0.74
CA ILE A 93 6.14 9.38 -1.17
C ILE A 93 4.82 8.83 -0.67
N LEU A 94 4.21 9.49 0.32
CA LEU A 94 3.00 9.01 0.97
C LEU A 94 1.78 9.46 0.17
N LEU A 95 0.97 8.48 -0.25
CA LEU A 95 -0.19 8.70 -1.11
C LEU A 95 -1.47 8.45 -0.30
N PRO A 96 -2.13 9.51 0.22
CA PRO A 96 -3.38 9.32 0.95
C PRO A 96 -4.52 8.95 0.01
N PRO A 97 -5.59 8.30 0.54
CA PRO A 97 -6.82 8.16 -0.23
C PRO A 97 -7.39 9.53 -0.59
N ALA A 98 -8.33 9.56 -1.55
CA ALA A 98 -8.97 10.80 -1.94
C ALA A 98 -9.70 11.44 -0.75
N GLY A 99 -9.57 12.76 -0.61
CA GLY A 99 -10.25 13.53 0.43
C GLY A 99 -9.31 14.30 1.34
N VAL A 100 -9.77 15.46 1.79
CA VAL A 100 -8.99 16.37 2.64
C VAL A 100 -8.70 15.74 4.00
N GLU A 101 -9.68 15.06 4.58
CA GLU A 101 -9.51 14.43 5.90
C GLU A 101 -8.42 13.35 5.88
N ALA A 102 -8.39 12.53 4.83
CA ALA A 102 -7.38 11.50 4.67
C ALA A 102 -5.99 12.11 4.52
N ALA A 103 -5.87 13.17 3.72
CA ALA A 103 -4.61 13.88 3.55
C ALA A 103 -4.13 14.52 4.86
N GLN A 104 -5.03 15.13 5.63
CA GLN A 104 -4.70 15.69 6.93
C GLN A 104 -4.24 14.64 7.92
N ALA A 105 -4.88 13.47 7.93
CA ALA A 105 -4.49 12.36 8.81
C ALA A 105 -3.06 11.90 8.51
N VAL A 106 -2.69 11.80 7.24
CA VAL A 106 -1.33 11.44 6.83
C VAL A 106 -0.33 12.51 7.27
N ILE A 107 -0.63 13.77 7.03
CA ILE A 107 0.25 14.88 7.42
C ILE A 107 0.50 14.86 8.93
N GLN A 108 -0.55 14.72 9.72
CA GLN A 108 -0.43 14.72 11.18
C GLN A 108 0.34 13.50 11.70
N ALA A 109 0.14 12.32 11.09
CA ALA A 109 0.81 11.09 11.51
C ALA A 109 2.34 11.18 11.34
N PHE A 110 2.81 11.87 10.30
CA PHE A 110 4.24 11.96 9.97
C PHE A 110 4.85 13.34 10.24
N ARG A 111 4.10 14.18 10.90
CA ARG A 111 4.56 15.49 11.31
C ARG A 111 5.56 15.37 12.46
N ARG A 112 6.61 16.15 12.39
CA ARG A 112 7.62 16.24 13.45
C ARG A 112 7.19 17.20 14.56
#